data_caec5acbe8516c3b2d99de4989311c78
#
_entry.id   caec5acbe8516c3b2d99de4989311c78
#
_cell.length_a   1.000
_cell.length_b   1.000
_cell.length_c   1.000
_cell.angle_alpha   90.00
_cell.angle_beta   90.00
_cell.angle_gamma   90.00
#
_symmetry.space_group_name_H-M   'P 1'
#
loop_
_entity.id
_entity.type
_entity.pdbx_description
1 polymer ?
#
loop_
_entity_poly.entity_id
_entity_poly.type
_entity_poly.pdbx_seq_one_letter_code
_entity_poly.pdbx_strand_id
1 'polypeptide(L)'
;ALSEKLPELILLDIMLPDEDGLSILKRLRTRADTQKIPVILVTAKSTEIDKVKGLDGGADDYIAKPFGVMEMIARVKALLRRSGGAEESLMTCGNVTLDSEKRMVYVDGKAIELTYKEFELLKLLMKNHGIVISRDVIMERVWDSSFEGESRTIDVHVRTLRQKLGDGGALIKTIRNVGYMAEAK
;
A
#
# COMPACT_ATOMS: atom_id res chain seq x y z
N ALA A 1 -1.50 -7.82 -24.85
CA ALA A 1 -2.32 -8.11 -23.67
C ALA A 1 -2.50 -6.92 -22.69
N LEU A 2 -2.38 -5.67 -23.15
CA LEU A 2 -2.57 -4.45 -22.34
C LEU A 2 -3.75 -3.61 -22.84
N SER A 3 -4.82 -4.25 -23.35
CA SER A 3 -5.84 -3.52 -24.12
C SER A 3 -7.04 -3.00 -23.34
N GLU A 4 -7.27 -3.38 -22.07
CA GLU A 4 -8.49 -2.96 -21.35
C GLU A 4 -8.26 -2.39 -19.95
N LYS A 5 -7.18 -2.74 -19.26
CA LYS A 5 -6.81 -2.17 -17.97
C LYS A 5 -5.29 -2.20 -17.79
N LEU A 6 -4.71 -1.05 -17.48
CA LEU A 6 -3.27 -0.98 -17.21
C LEU A 6 -2.97 -1.67 -15.87
N PRO A 7 -1.89 -2.47 -15.78
CA PRO A 7 -1.48 -3.10 -14.54
C PRO A 7 -0.85 -2.09 -13.58
N GLU A 8 -0.94 -2.37 -12.28
CA GLU A 8 -0.30 -1.55 -11.25
C GLU A 8 1.21 -1.79 -11.14
N LEU A 9 1.70 -2.94 -11.62
CA LEU A 9 3.11 -3.33 -11.66
C LEU A 9 3.33 -4.39 -12.75
N ILE A 10 4.51 -4.40 -13.35
CA ILE A 10 4.91 -5.40 -14.36
C ILE A 10 6.10 -6.20 -13.82
N LEU A 11 5.97 -7.55 -13.83
CA LEU A 11 7.10 -8.46 -13.71
C LEU A 11 7.53 -8.83 -15.12
N LEU A 12 8.74 -8.45 -15.51
CA LEU A 12 9.22 -8.62 -16.87
C LEU A 12 10.46 -9.53 -16.91
N ASP A 13 10.32 -10.69 -17.50
CA ASP A 13 11.47 -11.56 -17.73
C ASP A 13 12.35 -10.96 -18.86
N ILE A 14 13.65 -10.93 -18.63
CA ILE A 14 14.60 -10.47 -19.66
C ILE A 14 14.71 -11.51 -20.78
N MET A 15 14.66 -12.79 -20.46
CA MET A 15 14.82 -13.88 -21.40
C MET A 15 13.45 -14.42 -21.86
N LEU A 16 12.77 -13.68 -22.72
CA LEU A 16 11.55 -14.15 -23.36
C LEU A 16 11.89 -14.81 -24.72
N PRO A 17 11.10 -15.80 -25.17
CA PRO A 17 11.42 -16.55 -26.38
C PRO A 17 11.34 -15.71 -27.68
N ASP A 18 10.46 -14.72 -27.71
CA ASP A 18 10.13 -13.98 -28.95
C ASP A 18 10.76 -12.57 -28.98
N GLU A 19 11.04 -11.95 -27.86
CA GLU A 19 11.57 -10.58 -27.79
C GLU A 19 12.38 -10.38 -26.50
N ASP A 20 13.50 -9.67 -26.58
CA ASP A 20 14.29 -9.30 -25.40
C ASP A 20 13.51 -8.38 -24.45
N GLY A 21 13.44 -8.75 -23.17
CA GLY A 21 12.74 -7.99 -22.16
C GLY A 21 13.23 -6.55 -22.00
N LEU A 22 14.51 -6.25 -22.24
CA LEU A 22 15.04 -4.88 -22.23
C LEU A 22 14.46 -4.03 -23.35
N SER A 23 14.20 -4.62 -24.52
CA SER A 23 13.51 -3.94 -25.63
C SER A 23 12.06 -3.61 -25.27
N ILE A 24 11.37 -4.53 -24.60
CA ILE A 24 10.02 -4.30 -24.06
C ILE A 24 10.03 -3.18 -23.04
N LEU A 25 10.99 -3.19 -22.08
CA LEU A 25 11.15 -2.15 -21.07
C LEU A 25 11.29 -0.77 -21.72
N LYS A 26 12.19 -0.63 -22.69
CA LYS A 26 12.39 0.62 -23.41
C LYS A 26 11.10 1.12 -24.06
N ARG A 27 10.34 0.21 -24.69
CA ARG A 27 9.04 0.55 -25.29
C ARG A 27 8.00 0.97 -24.24
N LEU A 28 7.97 0.33 -23.07
CA LEU A 28 7.10 0.74 -21.96
C LEU A 28 7.43 2.16 -21.46
N ARG A 29 8.71 2.52 -21.42
CA ARG A 29 9.17 3.86 -20.94
C ARG A 29 8.95 4.98 -21.97
N THR A 30 8.82 4.67 -23.24
CA THR A 30 8.53 5.68 -24.27
C THR A 30 7.05 6.00 -24.42
N ARG A 31 6.14 5.18 -23.90
CA ARG A 31 4.70 5.39 -24.01
C ARG A 31 4.15 6.14 -22.81
N ALA A 32 3.35 7.17 -23.05
CA ALA A 32 2.78 8.03 -22.00
C ALA A 32 1.86 7.27 -21.00
N ASP A 33 1.17 6.22 -21.47
CA ASP A 33 0.26 5.40 -20.67
C ASP A 33 0.94 4.36 -19.79
N THR A 34 2.17 3.94 -20.15
CA THR A 34 2.89 2.87 -19.42
C THR A 34 4.18 3.33 -18.75
N GLN A 35 4.71 4.52 -19.08
CA GLN A 35 6.02 4.99 -18.58
C GLN A 35 6.13 5.08 -17.06
N LYS A 36 5.00 5.27 -16.35
CA LYS A 36 4.94 5.39 -14.89
C LYS A 36 4.66 4.06 -14.17
N ILE A 37 4.34 3.01 -14.92
CA ILE A 37 4.07 1.70 -14.31
C ILE A 37 5.38 1.11 -13.79
N PRO A 38 5.48 0.74 -12.51
CA PRO A 38 6.69 0.13 -11.98
C PRO A 38 6.96 -1.22 -12.65
N VAL A 39 8.24 -1.46 -12.95
CA VAL A 39 8.71 -2.68 -13.62
C VAL A 39 9.81 -3.32 -12.79
N ILE A 40 9.60 -4.58 -12.41
CA ILE A 40 10.64 -5.45 -11.85
C ILE A 40 11.15 -6.34 -12.97
N LEU A 41 12.45 -6.28 -13.25
CA LEU A 41 13.10 -7.23 -14.14
C LEU A 41 13.34 -8.57 -13.44
N VAL A 42 12.95 -9.65 -14.09
CA VAL A 42 13.23 -11.02 -13.64
C VAL A 42 14.31 -11.58 -14.58
N THR A 43 15.43 -12.06 -14.05
CA THR A 43 16.56 -12.47 -14.88
C THR A 43 17.25 -13.71 -14.34
N ALA A 44 17.69 -14.61 -15.23
CA ALA A 44 18.63 -15.68 -14.91
C ALA A 44 20.09 -15.18 -14.92
N LYS A 45 20.36 -13.98 -15.45
CA LYS A 45 21.68 -13.37 -15.51
C LYS A 45 21.94 -12.57 -14.25
N SER A 46 22.95 -12.99 -13.48
CA SER A 46 23.32 -12.36 -12.21
C SER A 46 24.54 -11.42 -12.34
N THR A 47 24.98 -11.13 -13.57
CA THR A 47 26.15 -10.25 -13.77
C THR A 47 25.81 -8.82 -13.37
N GLU A 48 26.74 -8.13 -12.74
CA GLU A 48 26.59 -6.74 -12.33
C GLU A 48 26.27 -5.81 -13.51
N ILE A 49 26.84 -6.10 -14.68
CA ILE A 49 26.65 -5.35 -15.92
C ILE A 49 25.19 -5.45 -16.41
N ASP A 50 24.57 -6.62 -16.32
CA ASP A 50 23.18 -6.80 -16.75
C ASP A 50 22.18 -6.09 -15.82
N LYS A 51 22.50 -6.03 -14.51
CA LYS A 51 21.73 -5.29 -13.50
C LYS A 51 21.77 -3.79 -13.77
N VAL A 52 22.97 -3.24 -14.00
CA VAL A 52 23.17 -1.83 -14.33
C VAL A 52 22.42 -1.44 -15.60
N LYS A 53 22.54 -2.23 -16.67
CA LYS A 53 21.82 -1.98 -17.94
C LYS A 53 20.31 -2.00 -17.78
N GLY A 54 19.77 -2.88 -16.93
CA GLY A 54 18.35 -2.93 -16.64
C GLY A 54 17.85 -1.69 -15.89
N LEU A 55 18.57 -1.26 -14.86
CA LEU A 55 18.25 -0.07 -14.09
C LEU A 55 18.41 1.21 -14.90
N ASP A 56 19.50 1.34 -15.67
CA ASP A 56 19.71 2.46 -16.59
C ASP A 56 18.65 2.49 -17.71
N GLY A 57 18.10 1.33 -18.08
CA GLY A 57 16.98 1.20 -19.02
C GLY A 57 15.63 1.64 -18.45
N GLY A 58 15.59 2.03 -17.17
CA GLY A 58 14.39 2.54 -16.49
C GLY A 58 13.58 1.46 -15.75
N ALA A 59 14.18 0.32 -15.40
CA ALA A 59 13.56 -0.62 -14.47
C ALA A 59 13.63 -0.06 -13.03
N ASP A 60 12.60 -0.34 -12.23
CA ASP A 60 12.52 0.15 -10.85
C ASP A 60 13.17 -0.80 -9.84
N ASP A 61 13.25 -2.10 -10.18
CA ASP A 61 13.97 -3.12 -9.40
C ASP A 61 14.28 -4.33 -10.29
N TYR A 62 15.07 -5.28 -9.77
CA TYR A 62 15.35 -6.56 -10.43
C TYR A 62 15.36 -7.71 -9.43
N ILE A 63 15.06 -8.93 -9.92
CA ILE A 63 15.13 -10.18 -9.16
C ILE A 63 15.89 -11.22 -9.98
N ALA A 64 16.92 -11.83 -9.39
CA ALA A 64 17.67 -12.91 -10.02
C ALA A 64 17.01 -14.27 -9.77
N LYS A 65 16.88 -15.10 -10.79
CA LYS A 65 16.46 -16.50 -10.68
C LYS A 65 17.65 -17.39 -10.23
N PRO A 66 17.43 -18.37 -9.33
CA PRO A 66 16.19 -18.66 -8.62
C PRO A 66 15.94 -17.68 -7.45
N PHE A 67 14.70 -17.27 -7.23
CA PHE A 67 14.30 -16.36 -6.16
C PHE A 67 13.26 -17.01 -5.23
N GLY A 68 13.25 -16.58 -3.98
CA GLY A 68 12.23 -16.97 -3.02
C GLY A 68 10.92 -16.21 -3.26
N VAL A 69 9.79 -16.91 -3.10
CA VAL A 69 8.46 -16.26 -3.23
C VAL A 69 8.31 -15.08 -2.27
N MET A 70 8.82 -15.20 -1.05
CA MET A 70 8.77 -14.13 -0.05
C MET A 70 9.59 -12.90 -0.45
N GLU A 71 10.75 -13.09 -1.11
CA GLU A 71 11.57 -12.01 -1.66
C GLU A 71 10.79 -11.25 -2.75
N MET A 72 10.19 -11.98 -3.69
CA MET A 72 9.38 -11.38 -4.74
C MET A 72 8.22 -10.56 -4.17
N ILE A 73 7.47 -11.13 -3.22
CA ILE A 73 6.36 -10.43 -2.56
C ILE A 73 6.84 -9.15 -1.85
N ALA A 74 7.97 -9.21 -1.14
CA ALA A 74 8.54 -8.04 -0.45
C ALA A 74 8.90 -6.91 -1.42
N ARG A 75 9.53 -7.24 -2.56
CA ARG A 75 9.90 -6.26 -3.60
C ARG A 75 8.68 -5.66 -4.30
N VAL A 76 7.71 -6.49 -4.68
CA VAL A 76 6.43 -6.02 -5.25
C VAL A 76 5.74 -5.04 -4.30
N LYS A 77 5.60 -5.40 -3.01
CA LYS A 77 5.01 -4.51 -2.00
C LYS A 77 5.79 -3.20 -1.82
N ALA A 78 7.13 -3.27 -1.85
CA ALA A 78 7.98 -2.09 -1.72
C ALA A 78 7.80 -1.11 -2.90
N LEU A 79 7.71 -1.63 -4.12
CA LEU A 79 7.48 -0.82 -5.32
C LEU A 79 6.07 -0.27 -5.40
N LEU A 80 5.05 -1.08 -5.15
CA LEU A 80 3.66 -0.60 -5.12
C LEU A 80 3.47 0.49 -4.06
N ARG A 81 4.16 0.42 -2.92
CA ARG A 81 4.17 1.50 -1.93
C ARG A 81 4.81 2.79 -2.45
N ARG A 82 5.84 2.70 -3.32
CA ARG A 82 6.52 3.87 -3.92
C ARG A 82 5.77 4.42 -5.13
N SER A 83 5.12 3.57 -5.91
CA SER A 83 4.41 3.92 -7.15
C SER A 83 2.94 4.30 -6.92
N GLY A 84 2.34 3.85 -5.83
CA GLY A 84 1.09 4.40 -5.33
C GLY A 84 1.36 5.87 -5.00
N GLY A 85 0.98 6.74 -5.93
CA GLY A 85 1.43 8.12 -6.00
C GLY A 85 1.19 8.91 -4.70
N ALA A 86 1.72 10.10 -4.62
CA ALA A 86 1.56 11.05 -3.51
C ALA A 86 0.11 11.22 -2.99
N GLU A 87 -0.88 10.74 -3.73
CA GLU A 87 -2.29 10.68 -3.33
C GLU A 87 -2.62 9.57 -2.32
N GLU A 88 -1.85 8.44 -2.26
CA GLU A 88 -2.07 7.42 -1.22
C GLU A 88 -1.23 7.64 0.04
N SER A 89 -0.19 8.47 -0.01
CA SER A 89 0.59 8.82 1.19
C SER A 89 -0.19 9.73 2.12
N LEU A 90 -1.03 10.62 1.57
CA LEU A 90 -1.83 11.58 2.29
C LEU A 90 -3.33 11.28 2.09
N MET A 91 -3.98 10.77 3.11
CA MET A 91 -5.42 10.53 3.10
C MET A 91 -6.13 11.59 3.94
N THR A 92 -7.15 12.22 3.36
CA THR A 92 -7.97 13.22 4.07
C THR A 92 -9.43 12.78 4.11
N CYS A 93 -10.03 12.84 5.29
CA CYS A 93 -11.43 12.55 5.49
C CYS A 93 -12.02 13.54 6.53
N GLY A 94 -12.87 14.45 6.06
CA GLY A 94 -13.33 15.58 6.86
C GLY A 94 -12.15 16.46 7.29
N ASN A 95 -12.03 16.71 8.60
CA ASN A 95 -10.94 17.47 9.18
C ASN A 95 -9.72 16.62 9.61
N VAL A 96 -9.73 15.31 9.33
CA VAL A 96 -8.63 14.40 9.64
C VAL A 96 -7.78 14.14 8.41
N THR A 97 -6.48 14.37 8.51
CA THR A 97 -5.48 14.05 7.49
C THR A 97 -4.48 13.06 8.06
N LEU A 98 -4.23 11.97 7.36
CA LEU A 98 -3.25 10.94 7.70
C LEU A 98 -2.15 10.91 6.64
N ASP A 99 -0.90 11.10 7.08
CA ASP A 99 0.31 10.98 6.26
C ASP A 99 0.95 9.61 6.53
N SER A 100 0.83 8.71 5.57
CA SER A 100 1.35 7.34 5.70
C SER A 100 2.86 7.26 5.65
N GLU A 101 3.54 8.18 4.96
CA GLU A 101 5.00 8.21 4.85
C GLU A 101 5.64 8.70 6.14
N LYS A 102 5.12 9.81 6.67
CA LYS A 102 5.60 10.38 7.94
C LYS A 102 5.04 9.68 9.16
N ARG A 103 4.04 8.82 8.99
CA ARG A 103 3.25 8.20 10.08
C ARG A 103 2.65 9.25 11.04
N MET A 104 2.17 10.34 10.50
CA MET A 104 1.59 11.45 11.22
C MET A 104 0.10 11.56 10.94
N VAL A 105 -0.66 11.99 11.94
CA VAL A 105 -2.07 12.30 11.80
C VAL A 105 -2.31 13.75 12.24
N TYR A 106 -3.13 14.44 11.51
CA TYR A 106 -3.51 15.83 11.78
C TYR A 106 -5.03 15.94 11.88
N VAL A 107 -5.49 16.73 12.83
CA VAL A 107 -6.90 17.15 12.94
C VAL A 107 -6.91 18.68 12.89
N ASP A 108 -7.61 19.26 11.92
CA ASP A 108 -7.60 20.70 11.64
C ASP A 108 -6.17 21.27 11.52
N GLY A 109 -5.26 20.51 10.90
CA GLY A 109 -3.86 20.87 10.71
C GLY A 109 -2.96 20.71 11.95
N LYS A 110 -3.51 20.31 13.11
CA LYS A 110 -2.75 20.05 14.33
C LYS A 110 -2.34 18.59 14.40
N ALA A 111 -1.06 18.32 14.65
CA ALA A 111 -0.53 16.96 14.78
C ALA A 111 -1.09 16.26 16.03
N ILE A 112 -1.49 15.01 15.85
CA ILE A 112 -2.02 14.14 16.90
C ILE A 112 -1.12 12.91 17.03
N GLU A 113 -0.70 12.60 18.26
CA GLU A 113 0.11 11.43 18.55
C GLU A 113 -0.75 10.18 18.72
N LEU A 114 -0.56 9.21 17.86
CA LEU A 114 -1.20 7.91 17.90
C LEU A 114 -0.18 6.80 18.20
N THR A 115 -0.62 5.77 18.91
CA THR A 115 0.16 4.54 19.02
C THR A 115 0.18 3.82 17.67
N TYR A 116 1.10 2.86 17.50
CA TYR A 116 1.20 2.08 16.26
C TYR A 116 -0.15 1.48 15.85
N LYS A 117 -0.86 0.84 16.78
CA LYS A 117 -2.14 0.16 16.50
C LYS A 117 -3.28 1.14 16.22
N GLU A 118 -3.32 2.27 16.90
CA GLU A 118 -4.29 3.34 16.62
C GLU A 118 -4.08 3.93 15.22
N PHE A 119 -2.82 4.14 14.83
CA PHE A 119 -2.49 4.63 13.50
C PHE A 119 -2.90 3.63 12.40
N GLU A 120 -2.55 2.33 12.54
CA GLU A 120 -2.92 1.31 11.57
C GLU A 120 -4.44 1.11 11.48
N LEU A 121 -5.14 1.19 12.62
CA LEU A 121 -6.60 1.13 12.65
C LEU A 121 -7.23 2.30 11.89
N LEU A 122 -6.78 3.53 12.15
CA LEU A 122 -7.26 4.72 11.46
C LEU A 122 -6.98 4.63 9.95
N LYS A 123 -5.75 4.24 9.59
CA LYS A 123 -5.33 4.03 8.19
C LYS A 123 -6.21 3.01 7.48
N LEU A 124 -6.49 1.87 8.11
CA LEU A 124 -7.36 0.83 7.56
C LEU A 124 -8.77 1.37 7.28
N LEU A 125 -9.34 2.11 8.23
CA LEU A 125 -10.68 2.66 8.08
C LEU A 125 -10.73 3.77 7.02
N MET A 126 -9.75 4.69 7.00
CA MET A 126 -9.70 5.78 6.03
C MET A 126 -9.46 5.27 4.60
N LYS A 127 -8.61 4.26 4.42
CA LYS A 127 -8.38 3.61 3.11
C LYS A 127 -9.65 2.96 2.55
N ASN A 128 -10.54 2.52 3.42
CA ASN A 128 -11.83 1.92 3.07
C ASN A 128 -12.99 2.86 3.42
N HIS A 129 -12.83 4.16 3.15
CA HIS A 129 -13.84 5.17 3.42
C HIS A 129 -15.23 4.79 2.87
N GLY A 130 -16.27 4.94 3.69
CA GLY A 130 -17.64 4.58 3.33
C GLY A 130 -17.94 3.07 3.36
N ILE A 131 -16.94 2.22 3.65
CA ILE A 131 -17.11 0.76 3.72
C ILE A 131 -17.05 0.30 5.18
N VAL A 132 -18.00 -0.55 5.57
CA VAL A 132 -18.02 -1.16 6.90
C VAL A 132 -16.98 -2.27 6.96
N ILE A 133 -16.05 -2.18 7.90
CA ILE A 133 -15.04 -3.22 8.17
C ILE A 133 -15.45 -3.97 9.43
N SER A 134 -15.60 -5.29 9.31
CA SER A 134 -15.95 -6.13 10.47
C SER A 134 -14.84 -6.18 11.51
N ARG A 135 -15.19 -6.49 12.77
CA ARG A 135 -14.20 -6.63 13.85
C ARG A 135 -13.16 -7.70 13.54
N ASP A 136 -13.57 -8.81 12.95
CA ASP A 136 -12.67 -9.90 12.61
C ASP A 136 -11.64 -9.49 11.57
N VAL A 137 -12.06 -8.77 10.51
CA VAL A 137 -11.18 -8.22 9.49
C VAL A 137 -10.23 -7.15 10.09
N ILE A 138 -10.72 -6.30 11.01
CA ILE A 138 -9.86 -5.33 11.70
C ILE A 138 -8.82 -6.07 12.55
N MET A 139 -9.24 -7.11 13.29
CA MET A 139 -8.34 -7.91 14.12
C MET A 139 -7.24 -8.55 13.26
N GLU A 140 -7.62 -9.23 12.19
CA GLU A 140 -6.69 -9.89 11.28
C GLU A 140 -5.67 -8.92 10.66
N ARG A 141 -6.13 -7.74 10.20
CA ARG A 141 -5.29 -6.80 9.45
C ARG A 141 -4.42 -5.90 10.33
N VAL A 142 -4.86 -5.59 11.55
CA VAL A 142 -4.17 -4.66 12.45
C VAL A 142 -3.39 -5.38 13.55
N TRP A 143 -3.87 -6.54 14.06
CA TRP A 143 -3.24 -7.26 15.17
C TRP A 143 -2.50 -8.53 14.78
N ASP A 144 -2.66 -9.01 13.55
CA ASP A 144 -2.14 -10.28 13.06
C ASP A 144 -2.91 -11.51 13.62
N SER A 145 -2.98 -12.58 12.81
CA SER A 145 -3.74 -13.81 13.12
C SER A 145 -3.24 -14.62 14.33
N SER A 146 -2.08 -14.25 14.88
CA SER A 146 -1.51 -14.88 16.08
C SER A 146 -1.99 -14.27 17.40
N PHE A 147 -2.80 -13.21 17.35
CA PHE A 147 -3.27 -12.55 18.56
C PHE A 147 -4.56 -13.19 19.07
N GLU A 148 -4.49 -13.95 20.17
CA GLU A 148 -5.65 -14.58 20.85
C GLU A 148 -6.51 -13.56 21.65
N GLY A 149 -6.50 -12.28 21.26
CA GLY A 149 -7.28 -11.23 21.92
C GLY A 149 -8.75 -11.26 21.54
N GLU A 150 -9.63 -11.05 22.51
CA GLU A 150 -11.06 -10.89 22.26
C GLU A 150 -11.37 -9.65 21.41
N SER A 151 -12.44 -9.66 20.64
CA SER A 151 -12.92 -8.53 19.83
C SER A 151 -13.17 -7.23 20.63
N ARG A 152 -13.30 -7.31 21.95
CA ARG A 152 -13.35 -6.18 22.88
C ARG A 152 -12.11 -5.29 22.85
N THR A 153 -10.95 -5.84 22.48
CA THR A 153 -9.70 -5.07 22.33
C THR A 153 -9.86 -3.96 21.29
N ILE A 154 -10.57 -4.22 20.18
CA ILE A 154 -10.82 -3.23 19.13
C ILE A 154 -11.68 -2.07 19.65
N ASP A 155 -12.73 -2.36 20.41
CA ASP A 155 -13.65 -1.35 20.95
C ASP A 155 -12.92 -0.36 21.88
N VAL A 156 -11.95 -0.86 22.66
CA VAL A 156 -11.08 -0.02 23.51
C VAL A 156 -10.20 0.89 22.64
N HIS A 157 -9.56 0.34 21.60
CA HIS A 157 -8.70 1.14 20.71
C HIS A 157 -9.51 2.17 19.91
N VAL A 158 -10.70 1.83 19.45
CA VAL A 158 -11.59 2.79 18.78
C VAL A 158 -12.00 3.91 19.73
N ARG A 159 -12.32 3.60 20.99
CA ARG A 159 -12.65 4.60 22.01
C ARG A 159 -11.47 5.56 22.25
N THR A 160 -10.28 5.02 22.47
CA THR A 160 -9.07 5.83 22.71
C THR A 160 -8.71 6.66 21.47
N LEU A 161 -8.80 6.06 20.28
CA LEU A 161 -8.56 6.75 19.01
C LEU A 161 -9.52 7.93 18.83
N ARG A 162 -10.83 7.75 19.06
CA ARG A 162 -11.80 8.83 19.01
C ARG A 162 -11.47 9.97 20.01
N GLN A 163 -11.06 9.63 21.22
CA GLN A 163 -10.67 10.61 22.23
C GLN A 163 -9.48 11.44 21.79
N LYS A 164 -8.45 10.80 21.21
CA LYS A 164 -7.24 11.48 20.71
C LYS A 164 -7.52 12.36 19.50
N LEU A 165 -8.41 11.92 18.61
CA LEU A 165 -8.82 12.70 17.44
C LEU A 165 -9.75 13.87 17.80
N GLY A 166 -10.30 13.93 19.01
CA GLY A 166 -11.22 14.98 19.41
C GLY A 166 -12.41 15.13 18.46
N ASP A 167 -12.58 16.32 17.86
CA ASP A 167 -13.64 16.58 16.90
C ASP A 167 -13.53 15.69 15.65
N GLY A 168 -12.32 15.31 15.25
CA GLY A 168 -12.07 14.35 14.17
C GLY A 168 -12.52 12.93 14.49
N GLY A 169 -12.73 12.59 15.75
CA GLY A 169 -13.22 11.26 16.18
C GLY A 169 -14.61 10.91 15.66
N ALA A 170 -15.43 11.93 15.31
CA ALA A 170 -16.75 11.76 14.71
C ALA A 170 -16.70 11.05 13.33
N LEU A 171 -15.54 11.06 12.67
CA LEU A 171 -15.25 10.32 11.44
C LEU A 171 -15.50 8.82 11.60
N ILE A 172 -15.16 8.23 12.74
CA ILE A 172 -15.26 6.80 12.96
C ILE A 172 -16.69 6.47 13.41
N LYS A 173 -17.46 5.78 12.57
CA LYS A 173 -18.82 5.32 12.88
C LYS A 173 -18.79 3.89 13.41
N THR A 174 -19.66 3.62 14.39
CA THR A 174 -19.92 2.26 14.88
C THR A 174 -21.14 1.70 14.18
N ILE A 175 -20.96 0.58 13.49
CA ILE A 175 -22.08 -0.20 12.94
C ILE A 175 -22.33 -1.35 13.92
N ARG A 176 -23.45 -1.23 14.65
CA ARG A 176 -23.77 -2.19 15.73
C ARG A 176 -23.76 -3.62 15.21
N ASN A 177 -23.18 -4.51 15.99
CA ASN A 177 -23.04 -5.96 15.71
C ASN A 177 -22.22 -6.31 14.46
N VAL A 178 -21.66 -5.33 13.73
CA VAL A 178 -20.86 -5.56 12.52
C VAL A 178 -19.42 -5.10 12.73
N GLY A 179 -19.18 -3.80 12.89
CA GLY A 179 -17.82 -3.27 12.94
C GLY A 179 -17.77 -1.75 12.92
N TYR A 180 -16.81 -1.22 12.18
CA TYR A 180 -16.53 0.21 12.12
C TYR A 180 -16.36 0.67 10.67
N MET A 181 -16.59 1.95 10.45
CA MET A 181 -16.47 2.61 9.15
C MET A 181 -15.92 4.03 9.36
N ALA A 182 -15.06 4.48 8.45
CA ALA A 182 -14.73 5.90 8.36
C ALA A 182 -15.69 6.60 7.40
N GLU A 183 -16.32 7.69 7.84
CA GLU A 183 -17.22 8.50 7.04
C GLU A 183 -17.16 9.96 7.49
N ALA A 184 -16.78 10.86 6.58
CA ALA A 184 -16.91 12.30 6.81
C ALA A 184 -18.38 12.70 6.80
N LYS A 185 -18.74 13.65 7.68
CA LYS A 185 -20.05 14.33 7.58
C LYS A 185 -20.05 15.28 6.42
#